data_c30dd0c647453601e7faec76757ae649
#
_entry.id   c30dd0c647453601e7faec76757ae649
#
_cell.length_a   1.000
_cell.length_b   1.000
_cell.length_c   1.000
_cell.angle_alpha   90.00
_cell.angle_beta   90.00
_cell.angle_gamma   90.00
#
_symmetry.space_group_name_H-M   'P 1'
#
loop_
_entity.id
_entity.type
_entity.pdbx_description
1 polymer ?
#
loop_
_entity_poly.entity_id
_entity_poly.type
_entity_poly.pdbx_seq_one_letter_code
_entity_poly.pdbx_strand_id
1 'polypeptide(L)'
;MGGVCGVSAMKTLVAAEAASEADGAPGFRYALNMGTIRGQGLDLAREIDVAADAGYDAIEPWLGAIRGYVEKGGTTADLKKRCEDRGITVESAIGFAPWMSPDAGQRKAAFEAMRSDMDLVARIGGTRIAAPPAGATSAENLDLAEIAQWYAQLLELGAEMGVRPQLELWGPSKTLHRIGEAAHVAAEAGRDDACLLLDVYHIYKGGSDFTGLGMLNGRRMFVFHMNDYPADPSRENISDADRVYPGDGVAPMGIILRTLYETGFRGVLSLELFNREYWKQDATAVAKTGLAKMKAAVERAFS
;
A
#
# COMPACT_ATOMS: atom_id res chain seq x y z
N MET A 1 30.16 42.28 14.94
CA MET A 1 29.89 41.97 13.53
C MET A 1 29.64 40.50 13.47
N GLY A 2 28.51 39.90 13.48
CA GLY A 2 27.31 40.13 12.70
C GLY A 2 27.31 39.09 11.57
N GLY A 3 26.52 38.05 11.64
CA GLY A 3 26.39 37.07 10.61
C GLY A 3 25.10 36.30 10.81
N VAL A 4 23.96 36.93 10.47
CA VAL A 4 22.64 36.26 10.33
C VAL A 4 22.61 35.60 8.96
N CYS A 5 22.58 34.27 8.91
CA CYS A 5 22.20 33.54 7.69
C CYS A 5 21.66 32.17 8.10
N GLY A 6 20.40 31.89 7.86
CA GLY A 6 19.89 30.52 8.02
C GLY A 6 18.40 30.35 8.31
N VAL A 7 17.52 31.31 7.93
CA VAL A 7 16.06 31.17 8.18
C VAL A 7 15.22 31.19 6.89
N SER A 8 15.85 31.22 5.71
CA SER A 8 15.10 31.40 4.44
C SER A 8 14.72 30.11 3.69
N ALA A 9 15.30 28.96 4.02
CA ALA A 9 15.08 27.73 3.25
C ALA A 9 13.89 26.88 3.77
N MET A 10 13.41 27.14 4.99
CA MET A 10 12.33 26.35 5.59
C MET A 10 10.92 26.87 5.33
N LYS A 11 10.78 28.07 4.79
CA LYS A 11 9.49 28.69 4.47
C LYS A 11 8.94 28.36 3.08
N THR A 12 9.75 27.84 2.18
CA THR A 12 9.33 27.58 0.79
C THR A 12 8.71 26.20 0.57
N LEU A 13 8.93 25.24 1.48
CA LEU A 13 8.30 23.90 1.38
C LEU A 13 6.89 23.84 1.96
N VAL A 14 6.49 24.76 2.83
CA VAL A 14 5.16 24.78 3.45
C VAL A 14 4.11 25.48 2.59
N ALA A 15 4.54 26.27 1.60
CA ALA A 15 3.64 27.04 0.75
C ALA A 15 3.15 26.31 -0.51
N ALA A 16 3.66 25.12 -0.83
CA ALA A 16 3.22 24.33 -1.98
C ALA A 16 2.06 23.35 -1.66
N GLU A 17 1.73 23.14 -0.38
CA GLU A 17 0.64 22.26 0.07
C GLU A 17 -0.73 22.96 0.26
N ALA A 18 -0.79 24.28 0.13
CA ALA A 18 -1.99 25.06 0.44
C ALA A 18 -2.81 25.53 -0.79
N ALA A 19 -2.55 24.99 -1.96
CA ALA A 19 -3.23 25.43 -3.19
C ALA A 19 -3.98 24.29 -3.86
N SER A 20 -5.14 23.89 -3.31
CA SER A 20 -6.35 23.44 -4.06
C SER A 20 -7.49 23.03 -3.10
N GLU A 21 -7.89 23.90 -2.18
CA GLU A 21 -9.22 23.85 -1.56
C GLU A 21 -10.14 24.78 -2.36
N ALA A 22 -10.49 24.36 -3.57
CA ALA A 22 -11.58 24.95 -4.34
C ALA A 22 -12.55 23.84 -4.68
N ASP A 23 -13.81 23.98 -4.26
CA ASP A 23 -15.01 23.22 -4.60
C ASP A 23 -14.85 22.07 -5.63
N GLY A 24 -14.44 20.88 -5.18
CA GLY A 24 -14.29 19.70 -6.02
C GLY A 24 -13.82 18.48 -5.22
N ALA A 25 -13.99 17.29 -5.80
CA ALA A 25 -13.50 16.06 -5.20
C ALA A 25 -11.99 16.14 -4.93
N PRO A 26 -11.49 15.56 -3.80
CA PRO A 26 -10.07 15.57 -3.48
C PRO A 26 -9.20 15.06 -4.62
N GLY A 27 -8.10 15.75 -4.91
CA GLY A 27 -7.13 15.35 -5.92
C GLY A 27 -6.28 14.16 -5.45
N PHE A 28 -6.91 13.00 -5.18
CA PHE A 28 -6.16 11.78 -4.90
C PHE A 28 -5.34 11.34 -6.10
N ARG A 29 -4.14 10.80 -5.83
CA ARG A 29 -3.36 10.05 -6.80
C ARG A 29 -3.82 8.59 -6.82
N TYR A 30 -3.64 7.92 -7.95
CA TYR A 30 -4.11 6.56 -8.15
C TYR A 30 -2.96 5.65 -8.54
N ALA A 31 -2.81 4.51 -7.85
CA ALA A 31 -1.85 3.47 -8.19
C ALA A 31 -2.54 2.20 -8.67
N LEU A 32 -1.84 1.43 -9.50
CA LEU A 32 -2.20 0.07 -9.83
C LEU A 32 -1.28 -0.88 -9.04
N ASN A 33 -1.85 -1.66 -8.12
CA ASN A 33 -1.16 -2.81 -7.56
C ASN A 33 -1.13 -3.92 -8.62
N MET A 34 0.06 -4.42 -8.92
CA MET A 34 0.26 -5.40 -10.01
C MET A 34 -0.39 -6.76 -9.75
N GLY A 35 -0.84 -7.03 -8.51
CA GLY A 35 -1.74 -8.16 -8.20
C GLY A 35 -3.01 -8.16 -9.04
N THR A 36 -3.51 -6.97 -9.39
CA THR A 36 -4.74 -6.78 -10.17
C THR A 36 -4.66 -7.38 -11.59
N ILE A 37 -3.48 -7.34 -12.21
CA ILE A 37 -3.25 -7.81 -13.59
C ILE A 37 -2.21 -8.95 -13.69
N ARG A 38 -1.82 -9.56 -12.57
CA ARG A 38 -0.80 -10.62 -12.55
C ARG A 38 -1.22 -11.90 -13.27
N GLY A 39 -2.52 -12.18 -13.35
CA GLY A 39 -3.05 -13.37 -13.99
C GLY A 39 -2.86 -13.39 -15.51
N GLN A 40 -2.63 -12.24 -16.14
CA GLN A 40 -2.33 -12.11 -17.56
C GLN A 40 -0.89 -12.52 -17.90
N GLY A 41 -0.03 -12.75 -16.90
CA GLY A 41 1.32 -13.29 -17.10
C GLY A 41 2.29 -12.35 -17.83
N LEU A 42 2.08 -11.06 -17.72
CA LEU A 42 2.98 -10.04 -18.27
C LEU A 42 4.29 -9.98 -17.47
N ASP A 43 5.37 -9.55 -18.08
CA ASP A 43 6.54 -9.13 -17.33
C ASP A 43 6.33 -7.74 -16.72
N LEU A 44 7.14 -7.38 -15.72
CA LEU A 44 6.97 -6.12 -15.01
C LEU A 44 7.11 -4.89 -15.92
N ALA A 45 7.96 -4.95 -16.96
CA ALA A 45 8.09 -3.85 -17.90
C ALA A 45 6.79 -3.59 -18.68
N ARG A 46 6.08 -4.65 -19.05
CA ARG A 46 4.76 -4.55 -19.71
C ARG A 46 3.66 -4.14 -18.73
N GLU A 47 3.73 -4.59 -17.47
CA GLU A 47 2.79 -4.15 -16.43
C GLU A 47 2.91 -2.63 -16.18
N ILE A 48 4.13 -2.08 -16.17
CA ILE A 48 4.37 -0.62 -16.10
C ILE A 48 3.71 0.11 -17.28
N ASP A 49 3.89 -0.40 -18.51
CA ASP A 49 3.25 0.18 -19.70
C ASP A 49 1.71 0.18 -19.56
N VAL A 50 1.14 -0.94 -19.14
CA VAL A 50 -0.32 -1.07 -18.95
C VAL A 50 -0.84 -0.04 -17.95
N ALA A 51 -0.17 0.14 -16.81
CA ALA A 51 -0.55 1.12 -15.80
C ALA A 51 -0.49 2.55 -16.36
N ALA A 52 0.60 2.91 -17.06
CA ALA A 52 0.77 4.21 -17.67
C ALA A 52 -0.27 4.48 -18.79
N ASP A 53 -0.51 3.51 -19.68
CA ASP A 53 -1.50 3.59 -20.77
C ASP A 53 -2.95 3.67 -20.24
N ALA A 54 -3.21 3.13 -19.05
CA ALA A 54 -4.48 3.26 -18.37
C ALA A 54 -4.66 4.62 -17.69
N GLY A 55 -3.57 5.37 -17.42
CA GLY A 55 -3.58 6.70 -16.81
C GLY A 55 -3.43 6.71 -15.29
N TYR A 56 -2.80 5.69 -14.71
CA TYR A 56 -2.40 5.69 -13.30
C TYR A 56 -1.21 6.61 -13.07
N ASP A 57 -1.14 7.19 -11.86
CA ASP A 57 -0.04 8.05 -11.42
C ASP A 57 1.14 7.23 -10.85
N ALA A 58 0.85 6.01 -10.37
CA ALA A 58 1.80 5.18 -9.65
C ALA A 58 1.53 3.69 -9.81
N ILE A 59 2.49 2.89 -9.37
CA ILE A 59 2.37 1.42 -9.30
C ILE A 59 2.83 0.88 -7.96
N GLU A 60 2.36 -0.33 -7.64
CA GLU A 60 2.89 -1.19 -6.58
C GLU A 60 3.30 -2.55 -7.17
N PRO A 61 4.57 -2.70 -7.58
CA PRO A 61 5.08 -3.97 -8.08
C PRO A 61 5.27 -4.99 -6.95
N TRP A 62 5.22 -6.26 -7.30
CA TRP A 62 5.55 -7.35 -6.40
C TRP A 62 7.04 -7.69 -6.51
N LEU A 63 7.70 -7.93 -5.37
CA LEU A 63 9.15 -8.26 -5.32
C LEU A 63 9.50 -9.44 -6.22
N GLY A 64 8.62 -10.46 -6.27
CA GLY A 64 8.80 -11.61 -7.17
C GLY A 64 8.83 -11.22 -8.65
N ALA A 65 8.05 -10.23 -9.07
CA ALA A 65 8.06 -9.73 -10.45
C ALA A 65 9.34 -8.97 -10.76
N ILE A 66 9.86 -8.16 -9.81
CA ILE A 66 11.14 -7.45 -9.96
C ILE A 66 12.27 -8.47 -10.10
N ARG A 67 12.35 -9.47 -9.21
CA ARG A 67 13.36 -10.54 -9.28
C ARG A 67 13.26 -11.32 -10.60
N GLY A 68 12.06 -11.75 -10.96
CA GLY A 68 11.85 -12.50 -12.20
C GLY A 68 12.21 -11.71 -13.47
N TYR A 69 12.08 -10.39 -13.46
CA TYR A 69 12.55 -9.53 -14.56
C TYR A 69 14.08 -9.52 -14.63
N VAL A 70 14.75 -9.38 -13.50
CA VAL A 70 16.23 -9.38 -13.42
C VAL A 70 16.80 -10.75 -13.78
N GLU A 71 16.22 -11.84 -13.31
CA GLU A 71 16.62 -13.22 -13.63
C GLU A 71 16.53 -13.55 -15.12
N LYS A 72 15.61 -12.90 -15.83
CA LYS A 72 15.47 -13.01 -17.30
C LYS A 72 16.42 -12.11 -18.09
N GLY A 73 17.35 -11.44 -17.43
CA GLY A 73 18.38 -10.60 -18.04
C GLY A 73 18.06 -9.12 -18.14
N GLY A 74 16.91 -8.67 -17.60
CA GLY A 74 16.63 -7.24 -17.41
C GLY A 74 17.40 -6.67 -16.22
N THR A 75 17.32 -5.34 -16.04
CA THR A 75 17.96 -4.67 -14.90
C THR A 75 16.97 -3.80 -14.13
N THR A 76 17.26 -3.55 -12.86
CA THR A 76 16.48 -2.59 -12.05
C THR A 76 16.57 -1.16 -12.62
N ALA A 77 17.69 -0.80 -13.26
CA ALA A 77 17.87 0.47 -13.95
C ALA A 77 16.92 0.63 -15.13
N ASP A 78 16.67 -0.45 -15.90
CA ASP A 78 15.71 -0.44 -17.01
C ASP A 78 14.28 -0.21 -16.50
N LEU A 79 13.90 -0.86 -15.40
CA LEU A 79 12.59 -0.67 -14.77
C LEU A 79 12.41 0.76 -14.27
N LYS A 80 13.42 1.30 -13.56
CA LYS A 80 13.42 2.69 -13.10
C LYS A 80 13.28 3.66 -14.26
N LYS A 81 14.13 3.51 -15.27
CA LYS A 81 14.06 4.37 -16.47
C LYS A 81 12.71 4.26 -17.17
N ARG A 82 12.12 3.06 -17.25
CA ARG A 82 10.80 2.88 -17.85
C ARG A 82 9.72 3.64 -17.07
N CYS A 83 9.73 3.59 -15.73
CA CYS A 83 8.81 4.37 -14.92
C CYS A 83 8.98 5.88 -15.17
N GLU A 84 10.23 6.36 -15.22
CA GLU A 84 10.56 7.76 -15.50
C GLU A 84 10.09 8.19 -16.91
N ASP A 85 10.39 7.40 -17.94
CA ASP A 85 9.98 7.67 -19.33
C ASP A 85 8.45 7.67 -19.50
N ARG A 86 7.74 6.89 -18.68
CA ARG A 86 6.27 6.78 -18.70
C ARG A 86 5.58 7.77 -17.74
N GLY A 87 6.33 8.55 -16.97
CA GLY A 87 5.78 9.50 -16.00
C GLY A 87 5.02 8.85 -14.85
N ILE A 88 5.36 7.60 -14.48
CA ILE A 88 4.72 6.83 -13.41
C ILE A 88 5.70 6.63 -12.25
N THR A 89 5.21 6.66 -11.01
CA THR A 89 6.06 6.46 -9.81
C THR A 89 5.88 5.06 -9.23
N VAL A 90 6.93 4.54 -8.57
CA VAL A 90 6.82 3.35 -7.70
C VAL A 90 6.46 3.82 -6.31
N GLU A 91 5.19 3.70 -5.92
CA GLU A 91 4.70 4.26 -4.64
C GLU A 91 5.05 3.37 -3.46
N SER A 92 4.91 2.08 -3.62
CA SER A 92 5.26 1.03 -2.66
C SER A 92 5.57 -0.25 -3.41
N ALA A 93 6.01 -1.30 -2.71
CA ALA A 93 6.17 -2.63 -3.28
C ALA A 93 5.62 -3.70 -2.34
N ILE A 94 5.18 -4.83 -2.90
CA ILE A 94 4.58 -5.93 -2.15
C ILE A 94 5.58 -7.06 -1.97
N GLY A 95 5.86 -7.41 -0.71
CA GLY A 95 6.75 -8.49 -0.31
C GLY A 95 6.25 -9.23 0.92
N PHE A 96 6.76 -10.44 1.14
CA PHE A 96 6.25 -11.35 2.15
C PHE A 96 7.35 -11.96 3.01
N ALA A 97 8.46 -11.25 3.22
CA ALA A 97 9.49 -11.69 4.15
C ALA A 97 8.86 -11.88 5.55
N PRO A 98 9.08 -13.04 6.21
CA PRO A 98 8.37 -13.40 7.44
C PRO A 98 8.92 -12.69 8.68
N TRP A 99 8.94 -11.35 8.66
CA TRP A 99 9.51 -10.48 9.68
C TRP A 99 8.81 -10.59 11.05
N MET A 100 7.54 -11.05 11.05
CA MET A 100 6.75 -11.28 12.27
C MET A 100 6.88 -12.69 12.83
N SER A 101 7.78 -13.53 12.32
CA SER A 101 7.91 -14.90 12.85
C SER A 101 8.20 -14.90 14.36
N PRO A 102 7.45 -15.69 15.15
CA PRO A 102 7.75 -15.88 16.58
C PRO A 102 9.13 -16.51 16.81
N ASP A 103 9.62 -17.32 15.86
CA ASP A 103 10.95 -17.89 15.90
C ASP A 103 12.01 -16.83 15.61
N ALA A 104 12.91 -16.61 16.58
CA ALA A 104 13.93 -15.56 16.49
C ALA A 104 14.94 -15.80 15.35
N GLY A 105 15.24 -17.06 15.03
CA GLY A 105 16.15 -17.42 13.93
C GLY A 105 15.53 -17.11 12.57
N GLN A 106 14.26 -17.49 12.37
CA GLN A 106 13.52 -17.16 11.16
C GLN A 106 13.33 -15.64 11.02
N ARG A 107 13.01 -14.94 12.11
CA ARG A 107 12.85 -13.49 12.11
C ARG A 107 14.16 -12.79 11.73
N LYS A 108 15.30 -13.23 12.27
CA LYS A 108 16.62 -12.70 11.87
C LYS A 108 16.87 -12.89 10.36
N ALA A 109 16.62 -14.07 9.83
CA ALA A 109 16.76 -14.34 8.39
C ALA A 109 15.79 -13.49 7.56
N ALA A 110 14.58 -13.23 8.06
CA ALA A 110 13.58 -12.39 7.40
C ALA A 110 14.03 -10.91 7.34
N PHE A 111 14.72 -10.40 8.34
CA PHE A 111 15.27 -9.04 8.30
C PHE A 111 16.37 -8.90 7.24
N GLU A 112 17.21 -9.92 7.02
CA GLU A 112 18.16 -9.93 5.91
C GLU A 112 17.44 -9.99 4.55
N ALA A 113 16.36 -10.76 4.46
CA ALA A 113 15.52 -10.77 3.26
C ALA A 113 14.86 -9.39 3.02
N MET A 114 14.33 -8.74 4.05
CA MET A 114 13.77 -7.38 3.97
C MET A 114 14.83 -6.35 3.52
N ARG A 115 16.06 -6.46 3.99
CA ARG A 115 17.18 -5.62 3.53
C ARG A 115 17.40 -5.77 2.02
N SER A 116 17.41 -7.01 1.53
CA SER A 116 17.54 -7.30 0.09
C SER A 116 16.33 -6.81 -0.71
N ASP A 117 15.12 -6.94 -0.16
CA ASP A 117 13.89 -6.45 -0.77
C ASP A 117 13.89 -4.93 -0.88
N MET A 118 14.25 -4.22 0.20
CA MET A 118 14.35 -2.76 0.22
C MET A 118 15.41 -2.24 -0.75
N ASP A 119 16.54 -2.93 -0.93
CA ASP A 119 17.56 -2.59 -1.94
C ASP A 119 16.95 -2.65 -3.36
N LEU A 120 16.19 -3.71 -3.68
CA LEU A 120 15.50 -3.81 -4.97
C LEU A 120 14.48 -2.69 -5.17
N VAL A 121 13.69 -2.38 -4.14
CA VAL A 121 12.70 -1.29 -4.17
C VAL A 121 13.38 0.05 -4.42
N ALA A 122 14.44 0.36 -3.69
CA ALA A 122 15.21 1.60 -3.86
C ALA A 122 15.80 1.72 -5.28
N ARG A 123 16.34 0.62 -5.82
CA ARG A 123 16.94 0.60 -7.18
C ARG A 123 15.94 0.88 -8.29
N ILE A 124 14.67 0.53 -8.12
CA ILE A 124 13.62 0.86 -9.09
C ILE A 124 12.94 2.22 -8.81
N GLY A 125 13.41 2.97 -7.81
CA GLY A 125 12.92 4.30 -7.46
C GLY A 125 11.79 4.33 -6.43
N GLY A 126 11.45 3.18 -5.80
CA GLY A 126 10.48 3.10 -4.72
C GLY A 126 11.07 3.54 -3.36
N THR A 127 10.21 4.00 -2.48
CA THR A 127 10.59 4.48 -1.14
C THR A 127 9.79 3.82 -0.01
N ARG A 128 8.92 2.88 -0.33
CA ARG A 128 8.07 2.16 0.62
C ARG A 128 7.93 0.69 0.24
N ILE A 129 7.65 -0.13 1.23
CA ILE A 129 7.39 -1.56 1.08
C ILE A 129 6.30 -1.99 2.06
N ALA A 130 5.40 -2.89 1.66
CA ALA A 130 4.44 -3.51 2.55
C ALA A 130 5.12 -4.39 3.60
N ALA A 131 4.64 -4.33 4.82
CA ALA A 131 5.08 -5.17 5.95
C ALA A 131 3.85 -5.89 6.55
N PRO A 132 3.30 -6.90 5.84
CA PRO A 132 2.17 -7.68 6.33
C PRO A 132 2.57 -8.60 7.49
N PRO A 133 1.61 -9.24 8.20
CA PRO A 133 1.87 -10.18 9.29
C PRO A 133 2.49 -11.51 8.80
N ALA A 134 3.41 -11.44 7.84
CA ALA A 134 4.09 -12.60 7.28
C ALA A 134 4.95 -13.30 8.34
N GLY A 135 4.81 -14.62 8.43
CA GLY A 135 5.43 -15.45 9.46
C GLY A 135 4.56 -15.63 10.72
N ALA A 136 3.45 -14.90 10.86
CA ALA A 136 2.56 -14.97 12.02
C ALA A 136 1.07 -15.10 11.66
N THR A 137 0.72 -15.31 10.39
CA THR A 137 -0.68 -15.34 9.93
C THR A 137 -1.56 -16.36 10.65
N SER A 138 -1.01 -17.48 11.08
CA SER A 138 -1.70 -18.54 11.85
C SER A 138 -1.34 -18.55 13.34
N ALA A 139 -0.44 -17.67 13.78
CA ALA A 139 -0.06 -17.58 15.18
C ALA A 139 -1.17 -16.89 15.98
N GLU A 140 -1.54 -17.49 17.11
CA GLU A 140 -2.52 -16.95 18.04
C GLU A 140 -1.84 -16.42 19.30
N ASN A 141 -2.45 -15.38 19.89
CA ASN A 141 -2.02 -14.83 21.18
C ASN A 141 -0.57 -14.27 21.20
N LEU A 142 -0.08 -13.75 20.08
CA LEU A 142 1.16 -13.00 20.09
C LEU A 142 0.98 -11.67 20.86
N ASP A 143 1.99 -11.31 21.63
CA ASP A 143 2.00 -10.03 22.33
C ASP A 143 2.22 -8.89 21.33
N LEU A 144 1.24 -8.01 21.22
CA LEU A 144 1.31 -6.85 20.33
C LEU A 144 2.43 -5.88 20.71
N ALA A 145 2.79 -5.78 21.99
CA ALA A 145 3.92 -4.98 22.42
C ALA A 145 5.27 -5.56 21.96
N GLU A 146 5.39 -6.89 21.89
CA GLU A 146 6.56 -7.55 21.32
C GLU A 146 6.63 -7.33 19.80
N ILE A 147 5.51 -7.43 19.10
CA ILE A 147 5.41 -7.12 17.67
C ILE A 147 5.79 -5.65 17.40
N ALA A 148 5.39 -4.73 18.26
CA ALA A 148 5.76 -3.32 18.14
C ALA A 148 7.27 -3.11 18.21
N GLN A 149 7.99 -3.87 19.08
CA GLN A 149 9.44 -3.84 19.13
C GLN A 149 10.08 -4.38 17.84
N TRP A 150 9.53 -5.45 17.26
CA TRP A 150 10.01 -5.97 15.98
C TRP A 150 9.75 -4.99 14.84
N TYR A 151 8.58 -4.33 14.86
CA TYR A 151 8.27 -3.30 13.86
C TYR A 151 9.17 -2.07 14.01
N ALA A 152 9.52 -1.65 15.23
CA ALA A 152 10.50 -0.59 15.48
C ALA A 152 11.87 -0.93 14.86
N GLN A 153 12.35 -2.16 15.03
CA GLN A 153 13.60 -2.64 14.41
C GLN A 153 13.48 -2.65 12.86
N LEU A 154 12.33 -3.04 12.33
CA LEU A 154 12.09 -3.03 10.88
C LEU A 154 12.09 -1.60 10.32
N LEU A 155 11.53 -0.63 11.05
CA LEU A 155 11.58 0.80 10.71
C LEU A 155 13.02 1.34 10.75
N GLU A 156 13.84 0.89 11.72
CA GLU A 156 15.26 1.23 11.76
C GLU A 156 16.00 0.74 10.51
N LEU A 157 15.79 -0.52 10.14
CA LEU A 157 16.27 -1.06 8.87
C LEU A 157 15.79 -0.25 7.67
N GLY A 158 14.50 0.12 7.65
CA GLY A 158 13.92 0.95 6.60
C GLY A 158 14.59 2.32 6.47
N ALA A 159 14.92 2.95 7.61
CA ALA A 159 15.65 4.21 7.64
C ALA A 159 17.07 4.08 7.07
N GLU A 160 17.79 2.99 7.39
CA GLU A 160 19.10 2.68 6.80
C GLU A 160 19.03 2.49 5.29
N MET A 161 17.99 1.82 4.79
CA MET A 161 17.81 1.48 3.38
C MET A 161 17.13 2.57 2.55
N GLY A 162 16.61 3.63 3.19
CA GLY A 162 15.81 4.66 2.52
C GLY A 162 14.46 4.17 2.00
N VAL A 163 13.95 3.05 2.52
CA VAL A 163 12.67 2.43 2.14
C VAL A 163 11.83 2.15 3.38
N ARG A 164 10.71 2.83 3.52
CA ARG A 164 9.85 2.74 4.71
C ARG A 164 8.95 1.51 4.67
N PRO A 165 9.03 0.59 5.63
CA PRO A 165 8.08 -0.49 5.77
C PRO A 165 6.74 0.04 6.32
N GLN A 166 5.65 -0.22 5.62
CA GLN A 166 4.30 0.15 6.00
C GLN A 166 3.64 -1.06 6.68
N LEU A 167 3.26 -0.91 7.95
CA LEU A 167 2.59 -1.99 8.69
C LEU A 167 1.24 -2.30 8.05
N GLU A 168 1.11 -3.48 7.50
CA GLU A 168 -0.08 -3.90 6.78
C GLU A 168 -0.99 -4.78 7.64
N LEU A 169 -2.29 -4.47 7.61
CA LEU A 169 -3.33 -5.27 8.24
C LEU A 169 -3.82 -6.35 7.26
N TRP A 170 -3.85 -7.61 7.71
CA TRP A 170 -4.41 -8.71 6.91
C TRP A 170 -5.62 -9.36 7.58
N GLY A 171 -6.80 -9.22 6.95
CA GLY A 171 -8.06 -9.73 7.47
C GLY A 171 -8.10 -11.24 7.75
N PRO A 172 -7.52 -12.12 6.92
CA PRO A 172 -7.48 -13.56 7.20
C PRO A 172 -6.45 -13.98 8.26
N SER A 173 -5.55 -13.10 8.68
CA SER A 173 -4.55 -13.40 9.71
C SER A 173 -5.21 -13.58 11.10
N LYS A 174 -4.54 -14.35 11.97
CA LYS A 174 -4.91 -14.46 13.40
C LYS A 174 -4.34 -13.32 14.24
N THR A 175 -3.31 -12.65 13.73
CA THR A 175 -2.63 -11.51 14.35
C THR A 175 -2.57 -10.36 13.34
N LEU A 176 -2.72 -9.12 13.77
CA LEU A 176 -2.82 -7.94 12.90
C LEU A 176 -3.95 -8.01 11.87
N HIS A 177 -5.13 -8.47 12.29
CA HIS A 177 -6.31 -8.53 11.44
C HIS A 177 -7.32 -7.40 11.71
N ARG A 178 -7.11 -6.61 12.77
CA ARG A 178 -7.99 -5.50 13.14
C ARG A 178 -7.26 -4.17 13.14
N ILE A 179 -8.01 -3.09 12.81
CA ILE A 179 -7.49 -1.71 12.85
C ILE A 179 -6.86 -1.39 14.21
N GLY A 180 -7.51 -1.78 15.32
CA GLY A 180 -7.00 -1.50 16.66
C GLY A 180 -5.67 -2.19 16.97
N GLU A 181 -5.44 -3.39 16.46
CA GLU A 181 -4.16 -4.10 16.62
C GLU A 181 -3.03 -3.40 15.83
N ALA A 182 -3.31 -3.04 14.58
CA ALA A 182 -2.34 -2.33 13.74
C ALA A 182 -2.02 -0.94 14.32
N ALA A 183 -3.03 -0.21 14.81
CA ALA A 183 -2.85 1.07 15.46
C ALA A 183 -2.03 0.96 16.76
N HIS A 184 -2.27 -0.08 17.57
CA HIS A 184 -1.51 -0.37 18.77
C HIS A 184 -0.03 -0.61 18.44
N VAL A 185 0.25 -1.54 17.52
CA VAL A 185 1.64 -1.87 17.12
C VAL A 185 2.36 -0.63 16.56
N ALA A 186 1.70 0.16 15.71
CA ALA A 186 2.31 1.36 15.15
C ALA A 186 2.58 2.44 16.21
N ALA A 187 1.70 2.58 17.22
CA ALA A 187 1.87 3.54 18.31
C ALA A 187 2.98 3.11 19.28
N GLU A 188 2.97 1.84 19.70
CA GLU A 188 3.95 1.29 20.66
C GLU A 188 5.35 1.06 20.05
N ALA A 189 5.48 1.10 18.72
CA ALA A 189 6.80 1.11 18.08
C ALA A 189 7.65 2.35 18.46
N GLY A 190 7.00 3.43 18.96
CA GLY A 190 7.69 4.60 19.51
C GLY A 190 8.55 5.37 18.50
N ARG A 191 8.17 5.33 17.21
CA ARG A 191 8.93 5.92 16.11
C ARG A 191 8.11 6.90 15.28
N ASP A 192 8.72 8.00 14.89
CA ASP A 192 8.07 9.04 14.06
C ASP A 192 7.81 8.59 12.62
N ASP A 193 8.48 7.55 12.15
CA ASP A 193 8.30 6.99 10.81
C ASP A 193 7.32 5.81 10.77
N ALA A 194 6.73 5.40 11.90
CA ALA A 194 5.68 4.40 11.95
C ALA A 194 4.47 4.82 11.11
N CYS A 195 3.95 3.89 10.31
CA CYS A 195 2.86 4.15 9.38
C CYS A 195 2.06 2.88 9.10
N LEU A 196 0.85 3.05 8.57
CA LEU A 196 -0.08 1.98 8.27
C LEU A 196 -0.32 1.84 6.77
N LEU A 197 -0.51 0.60 6.32
CA LEU A 197 -1.07 0.24 5.04
C LEU A 197 -2.37 -0.52 5.30
N LEU A 198 -3.49 0.07 4.90
CA LEU A 198 -4.82 -0.46 5.14
C LEU A 198 -5.52 -0.75 3.81
N ASP A 199 -6.49 -1.66 3.87
CA ASP A 199 -7.19 -2.22 2.73
C ASP A 199 -8.68 -2.42 3.05
N VAL A 200 -9.57 -2.10 2.11
CA VAL A 200 -11.03 -2.21 2.30
C VAL A 200 -11.44 -3.65 2.62
N TYR A 201 -10.97 -4.61 1.80
CA TYR A 201 -11.30 -6.02 2.00
C TYR A 201 -10.71 -6.54 3.31
N HIS A 202 -9.47 -6.23 3.61
CA HIS A 202 -8.82 -6.71 4.84
C HIS A 202 -9.47 -6.15 6.11
N ILE A 203 -9.90 -4.89 6.12
CA ILE A 203 -10.67 -4.30 7.23
C ILE A 203 -11.98 -5.07 7.42
N TYR A 204 -12.71 -5.32 6.33
CA TYR A 204 -13.96 -6.09 6.37
C TYR A 204 -13.71 -7.52 6.82
N LYS A 205 -12.80 -8.25 6.16
CA LYS A 205 -12.48 -9.66 6.46
C LYS A 205 -12.01 -9.86 7.89
N GLY A 206 -11.21 -8.95 8.41
CA GLY A 206 -10.70 -8.96 9.79
C GLY A 206 -11.76 -8.62 10.84
N GLY A 207 -12.92 -8.11 10.43
CA GLY A 207 -14.03 -7.82 11.31
C GLY A 207 -13.94 -6.47 12.04
N SER A 208 -13.15 -5.54 11.56
CA SER A 208 -13.20 -4.15 12.01
C SER A 208 -14.36 -3.41 11.35
N ASP A 209 -14.94 -2.46 12.08
CA ASP A 209 -15.85 -1.49 11.50
C ASP A 209 -15.06 -0.34 10.86
N PHE A 210 -15.54 0.17 9.73
CA PHE A 210 -14.87 1.26 9.00
C PHE A 210 -14.86 2.59 9.77
N THR A 211 -15.74 2.78 10.74
CA THR A 211 -15.71 3.93 11.66
C THR A 211 -14.40 4.02 12.45
N GLY A 212 -13.72 2.88 12.64
CA GLY A 212 -12.39 2.82 13.25
C GLY A 212 -11.32 3.60 12.49
N LEU A 213 -11.49 3.84 11.19
CA LEU A 213 -10.60 4.69 10.40
C LEU A 213 -10.53 6.11 10.95
N GLY A 214 -11.63 6.64 11.49
CA GLY A 214 -11.70 7.98 12.07
C GLY A 214 -10.85 8.18 13.33
N MET A 215 -10.37 7.10 13.96
CA MET A 215 -9.46 7.17 15.10
C MET A 215 -7.99 7.26 14.70
N LEU A 216 -7.67 7.14 13.41
CA LEU A 216 -6.30 7.10 12.91
C LEU A 216 -5.84 8.49 12.43
N ASN A 217 -4.52 8.66 12.36
CA ASN A 217 -3.91 9.80 11.71
C ASN A 217 -3.65 9.47 10.22
N GLY A 218 -4.46 10.00 9.33
CA GLY A 218 -4.35 9.76 7.88
C GLY A 218 -3.01 10.21 7.27
N ARG A 219 -2.30 11.15 7.91
CA ARG A 219 -0.95 11.55 7.48
C ARG A 219 0.11 10.48 7.72
N ARG A 220 -0.23 9.41 8.45
CA ARG A 220 0.60 8.22 8.69
C ARG A 220 0.20 7.06 7.79
N MET A 221 -0.59 7.31 6.75
CA MET A 221 -0.96 6.36 5.70
C MET A 221 -0.53 6.97 4.36
N PHE A 222 0.30 6.25 3.60
CA PHE A 222 0.84 6.73 2.31
C PHE A 222 0.14 6.05 1.14
N VAL A 223 -0.30 4.83 1.35
CA VAL A 223 -1.07 4.02 0.41
C VAL A 223 -2.30 3.49 1.15
N PHE A 224 -3.43 3.45 0.46
CA PHE A 224 -4.64 2.76 0.90
C PHE A 224 -5.10 1.84 -0.23
N HIS A 225 -5.17 0.53 0.04
CA HIS A 225 -5.61 -0.44 -0.95
C HIS A 225 -7.11 -0.33 -1.15
N MET A 226 -7.49 0.05 -2.35
CA MET A 226 -8.86 0.29 -2.75
C MET A 226 -9.38 -0.89 -3.56
N ASN A 227 -10.41 -1.52 -3.05
CA ASN A 227 -11.17 -2.58 -3.66
C ASN A 227 -12.59 -2.55 -3.11
N ASP A 228 -13.42 -3.50 -3.49
CA ASP A 228 -14.75 -3.71 -2.92
C ASP A 228 -14.99 -5.21 -2.77
N TYR A 229 -16.07 -5.59 -2.12
CA TYR A 229 -16.43 -6.98 -1.88
C TYR A 229 -17.94 -7.17 -2.07
N PRO A 230 -18.38 -8.34 -2.61
CA PRO A 230 -19.79 -8.65 -2.78
C PRO A 230 -20.46 -8.99 -1.43
N ALA A 231 -21.80 -8.96 -1.40
CA ALA A 231 -22.58 -9.38 -0.24
C ALA A 231 -22.49 -10.89 0.04
N ASP A 232 -22.25 -11.67 -1.01
CA ASP A 232 -22.04 -13.12 -0.98
C ASP A 232 -20.77 -13.45 -1.78
N PRO A 233 -19.84 -14.22 -1.19
CA PRO A 233 -19.88 -14.99 0.07
C PRO A 233 -19.88 -14.14 1.34
N SER A 234 -20.32 -14.73 2.47
CA SER A 234 -20.27 -14.08 3.78
C SER A 234 -18.82 -13.73 4.20
N ARG A 235 -18.67 -12.84 5.19
CA ARG A 235 -17.35 -12.43 5.69
C ARG A 235 -16.44 -13.61 6.04
N GLU A 236 -16.97 -14.67 6.61
CA GLU A 236 -16.22 -15.85 7.02
C GLU A 236 -15.67 -16.62 5.81
N ASN A 237 -16.42 -16.64 4.72
CA ASN A 237 -16.14 -17.47 3.54
C ASN A 237 -15.47 -16.71 2.39
N ILE A 238 -15.57 -15.37 2.38
CA ILE A 238 -15.01 -14.55 1.33
C ILE A 238 -13.47 -14.65 1.30
N SER A 239 -12.92 -14.67 0.11
CA SER A 239 -11.48 -14.73 -0.18
C SER A 239 -11.01 -13.54 -1.02
N ASP A 240 -9.69 -13.40 -1.18
CA ASP A 240 -9.11 -12.36 -2.05
C ASP A 240 -9.61 -12.44 -3.51
N ALA A 241 -9.94 -13.65 -3.98
CA ALA A 241 -10.45 -13.84 -5.34
C ALA A 241 -11.85 -13.29 -5.56
N ASP A 242 -12.58 -12.98 -4.49
CA ASP A 242 -13.94 -12.43 -4.54
C ASP A 242 -13.95 -10.90 -4.57
N ARG A 243 -12.79 -10.24 -4.40
CA ARG A 243 -12.68 -8.78 -4.52
C ARG A 243 -13.19 -8.30 -5.88
N VAL A 244 -13.93 -7.19 -5.88
CA VAL A 244 -14.48 -6.56 -7.08
C VAL A 244 -13.99 -5.11 -7.19
N TYR A 245 -14.27 -4.46 -8.32
CA TYR A 245 -13.94 -3.05 -8.49
C TYR A 245 -14.66 -2.18 -7.46
N PRO A 246 -14.04 -1.06 -7.03
CA PRO A 246 -14.67 -0.10 -6.12
C PRO A 246 -16.02 0.39 -6.61
N GLY A 247 -17.05 0.20 -5.80
CA GLY A 247 -18.45 0.55 -6.11
C GLY A 247 -19.25 -0.51 -6.84
N ASP A 248 -18.66 -1.69 -7.10
CA ASP A 248 -19.39 -2.87 -7.64
C ASP A 248 -19.80 -3.85 -6.53
N GLY A 249 -19.42 -3.59 -5.30
CA GLY A 249 -19.75 -4.38 -4.12
C GLY A 249 -20.66 -3.65 -3.14
N VAL A 250 -20.51 -4.02 -1.87
CA VAL A 250 -21.35 -3.50 -0.76
C VAL A 250 -20.56 -2.70 0.28
N ALA A 251 -19.26 -2.45 0.07
CA ALA A 251 -18.48 -1.63 0.98
C ALA A 251 -19.07 -0.21 1.05
N PRO A 252 -19.12 0.41 2.24
CA PRO A 252 -19.61 1.78 2.41
C PRO A 252 -18.58 2.79 1.88
N MET A 253 -18.26 2.72 0.59
CA MET A 253 -17.14 3.41 -0.06
C MET A 253 -17.15 4.92 0.18
N GLY A 254 -18.34 5.54 0.15
CA GLY A 254 -18.48 6.97 0.43
C GLY A 254 -18.09 7.35 1.86
N ILE A 255 -18.40 6.50 2.85
CA ILE A 255 -17.99 6.71 4.25
C ILE A 255 -16.48 6.52 4.37
N ILE A 256 -15.93 5.44 3.79
CA ILE A 256 -14.50 5.13 3.84
C ILE A 256 -13.68 6.30 3.29
N LEU A 257 -13.99 6.77 2.09
CA LEU A 257 -13.24 7.82 1.41
C LEU A 257 -13.31 9.17 2.13
N ARG A 258 -14.51 9.56 2.62
CA ARG A 258 -14.66 10.79 3.41
C ARG A 258 -13.87 10.70 4.72
N THR A 259 -13.99 9.59 5.46
CA THR A 259 -13.26 9.41 6.71
C THR A 259 -11.74 9.46 6.47
N LEU A 260 -11.22 8.79 5.44
CA LEU A 260 -9.80 8.89 5.07
C LEU A 260 -9.39 10.35 4.84
N TYR A 261 -10.17 11.10 4.07
CA TYR A 261 -9.87 12.50 3.78
C TYR A 261 -9.89 13.37 5.05
N GLU A 262 -10.91 13.20 5.90
CA GLU A 262 -11.10 13.93 7.16
C GLU A 262 -9.99 13.65 8.18
N THR A 263 -9.42 12.43 8.20
CA THR A 263 -8.26 12.11 9.04
C THR A 263 -6.94 12.72 8.55
N GLY A 264 -6.97 13.38 7.40
CA GLY A 264 -5.80 14.01 6.78
C GLY A 264 -5.02 13.11 5.82
N PHE A 265 -5.59 11.99 5.37
CA PHE A 265 -5.00 11.16 4.32
C PHE A 265 -4.89 11.97 3.01
N ARG A 266 -3.68 12.01 2.44
CA ARG A 266 -3.35 12.66 1.16
C ARG A 266 -2.44 11.76 0.32
N GLY A 267 -2.46 10.46 0.64
CA GLY A 267 -1.67 9.43 -0.03
C GLY A 267 -2.28 8.96 -1.35
N VAL A 268 -1.89 7.79 -1.76
CA VAL A 268 -2.29 7.15 -3.01
C VAL A 268 -3.37 6.11 -2.75
N LEU A 269 -4.45 6.14 -3.51
CA LEU A 269 -5.43 5.07 -3.58
C LEU A 269 -4.91 4.02 -4.58
N SER A 270 -4.65 2.81 -4.13
CA SER A 270 -4.06 1.75 -4.94
C SER A 270 -5.07 0.64 -5.21
N LEU A 271 -5.35 0.36 -6.48
CA LEU A 271 -6.27 -0.71 -6.86
C LEU A 271 -5.61 -2.07 -6.65
N GLU A 272 -6.12 -2.84 -5.70
CA GLU A 272 -5.62 -4.18 -5.43
C GLU A 272 -6.74 -5.22 -5.53
N LEU A 273 -6.70 -6.03 -6.60
CA LEU A 273 -7.68 -7.07 -6.88
C LEU A 273 -6.98 -8.39 -7.21
N PHE A 274 -7.63 -9.51 -6.83
CA PHE A 274 -7.16 -10.86 -7.15
C PHE A 274 -8.25 -11.67 -7.85
N ASN A 275 -9.18 -10.98 -8.51
CA ASN A 275 -10.34 -11.58 -9.15
C ASN A 275 -9.93 -12.37 -10.40
N ARG A 276 -10.19 -13.68 -10.36
CA ARG A 276 -9.78 -14.61 -11.43
C ARG A 276 -10.53 -14.36 -12.75
N GLU A 277 -11.73 -13.79 -12.72
CA GLU A 277 -12.47 -13.44 -13.92
C GLU A 277 -11.87 -12.20 -14.62
N TYR A 278 -11.31 -11.25 -13.84
CA TYR A 278 -10.57 -10.13 -14.39
C TYR A 278 -9.24 -10.58 -15.01
N TRP A 279 -8.59 -11.59 -14.43
CA TRP A 279 -7.35 -12.16 -14.99
C TRP A 279 -7.52 -12.85 -16.35
N LYS A 280 -8.75 -13.19 -16.76
CA LYS A 280 -9.05 -13.74 -18.10
C LYS A 280 -9.25 -12.65 -19.16
N GLN A 281 -9.30 -11.38 -18.76
CA GLN A 281 -9.57 -10.24 -19.64
C GLN A 281 -8.26 -9.59 -20.08
N ASP A 282 -8.33 -8.68 -21.05
CA ASP A 282 -7.19 -7.85 -21.45
C ASP A 282 -6.71 -6.97 -20.28
N ALA A 283 -5.40 -6.98 -20.01
CA ALA A 283 -4.82 -6.27 -18.87
C ALA A 283 -5.10 -4.75 -18.91
N THR A 284 -5.03 -4.15 -20.10
CA THR A 284 -5.28 -2.72 -20.28
C THR A 284 -6.76 -2.38 -20.04
N ALA A 285 -7.67 -3.25 -20.46
CA ALA A 285 -9.10 -3.10 -20.20
C ALA A 285 -9.40 -3.18 -18.71
N VAL A 286 -8.81 -4.15 -17.99
CA VAL A 286 -8.93 -4.31 -16.53
C VAL A 286 -8.41 -3.06 -15.81
N ALA A 287 -7.21 -2.60 -16.15
CA ALA A 287 -6.59 -1.43 -15.56
C ALA A 287 -7.42 -0.15 -15.78
N LYS A 288 -7.89 0.11 -17.01
CA LYS A 288 -8.73 1.26 -17.35
C LYS A 288 -10.07 1.24 -16.64
N THR A 289 -10.72 0.08 -16.59
CA THR A 289 -11.99 -0.09 -15.87
C THR A 289 -11.79 0.19 -14.39
N GLY A 290 -10.74 -0.38 -13.78
CA GLY A 290 -10.42 -0.17 -12.39
C GLY A 290 -10.20 1.30 -12.03
N LEU A 291 -9.39 2.02 -12.82
CA LEU A 291 -9.15 3.44 -12.61
C LEU A 291 -10.46 4.26 -12.73
N ALA A 292 -11.29 3.97 -13.73
CA ALA A 292 -12.57 4.65 -13.90
C ALA A 292 -13.50 4.41 -12.70
N LYS A 293 -13.54 3.18 -12.17
CA LYS A 293 -14.34 2.83 -10.99
C LYS A 293 -13.82 3.53 -9.72
N MET A 294 -12.51 3.59 -9.51
CA MET A 294 -11.92 4.33 -8.40
C MET A 294 -12.29 5.82 -8.45
N LYS A 295 -12.11 6.47 -9.60
CA LYS A 295 -12.44 7.89 -9.80
C LYS A 295 -13.93 8.15 -9.57
N ALA A 296 -14.80 7.31 -10.12
CA ALA A 296 -16.25 7.43 -9.91
C ALA A 296 -16.66 7.21 -8.44
N ALA A 297 -15.97 6.35 -7.70
CA ALA A 297 -16.22 6.17 -6.26
C ALA A 297 -15.80 7.40 -5.46
N VAL A 298 -14.66 8.01 -5.78
CA VAL A 298 -14.21 9.28 -5.18
C VAL A 298 -15.20 10.41 -5.52
N GLU A 299 -15.55 10.58 -6.77
CA GLU A 299 -16.50 11.60 -7.20
C GLU A 299 -17.85 11.49 -6.45
N ARG A 300 -18.43 10.29 -6.36
CA ARG A 300 -19.65 10.04 -5.57
C ARG A 300 -19.49 10.28 -4.07
N ALA A 301 -18.29 10.10 -3.53
CA ALA A 301 -18.05 10.32 -2.09
C ALA A 301 -18.05 11.82 -1.73
N PHE A 302 -17.72 12.69 -2.67
CA PHE A 302 -17.55 14.14 -2.41
C PHE A 302 -18.51 15.03 -3.25
N SER A 303 -19.50 14.44 -3.93
CA SER A 303 -20.62 15.15 -4.59
C SER A 303 -21.80 15.51 -3.64
#